data_5c0233c3293aaf35cc249e4ec9e152fa
#
_entry.id   5c0233c3293aaf35cc249e4ec9e152fa
#
_cell.length_a   1.000
_cell.length_b   1.000
_cell.length_c   1.000
_cell.angle_alpha   90.00
_cell.angle_beta   90.00
_cell.angle_gamma   90.00
#
_symmetry.space_group_name_H-M   'P 1'
#
loop_
_entity.id
_entity.type
_entity.pdbx_description
1 polymer ?
#
loop_
_entity_poly.entity_id
_entity_poly.type
_entity_poly.pdbx_seq_one_letter_code
_entity_poly.pdbx_strand_id
1 'polypeptide(L)'
;MWNSSFTKKSTDLKTAYASLEKDREALKNYLLSKGVKEKEIVFSSVGISKDFDRTYDEYQNVRSEVFTGYTLKQNVQVESKEVEKIENISRQVTELINSGVELYSDQPEYYYTKLAELKLKMIAEATKDAKLRAEKIAENAGAKLGDLKKSEMGVFQIIAQNSSEDYSWGGSFNTSSKKKTANITMKLSYNIR
;
A
#
# COMPACT_ATOMS: atom_id res chain seq x y z
N MET A 1 -1.17 4.18 5.03
CA MET A 1 0.13 4.73 4.56
C MET A 1 -0.15 5.66 3.39
N TRP A 2 0.53 6.78 3.30
CA TRP A 2 0.46 7.70 2.18
C TRP A 2 1.87 8.10 1.76
N ASN A 3 2.11 8.13 0.46
CA ASN A 3 3.37 8.53 -0.13
C ASN A 3 3.17 9.79 -0.97
N SER A 4 4.18 10.61 -1.00
CA SER A 4 4.27 11.78 -1.85
C SER A 4 5.71 12.03 -2.24
N SER A 5 5.93 12.74 -3.34
CA SER A 5 7.27 13.13 -3.76
C SER A 5 7.28 14.58 -4.21
N PHE A 6 8.42 15.23 -4.07
CA PHE A 6 8.63 16.60 -4.52
C PHE A 6 10.00 16.74 -5.17
N THR A 7 10.10 17.65 -6.12
CA THR A 7 11.28 17.81 -6.97
C THR A 7 11.72 19.27 -7.06
N LYS A 8 13.01 19.48 -7.25
CA LYS A 8 13.57 20.79 -7.63
C LYS A 8 14.62 20.62 -8.72
N LYS A 9 14.62 21.58 -9.63
CA LYS A 9 15.59 21.66 -10.73
C LYS A 9 16.39 22.94 -10.65
N SER A 10 17.69 22.86 -10.97
CA SER A 10 18.57 24.01 -11.12
C SER A 10 19.81 23.62 -11.92
N THR A 11 20.42 24.58 -12.60
CA THR A 11 21.74 24.42 -13.22
C THR A 11 22.85 24.29 -12.18
N ASP A 12 22.63 24.78 -10.95
CA ASP A 12 23.55 24.68 -9.82
C ASP A 12 23.01 23.71 -8.76
N LEU A 13 23.82 22.72 -8.40
CA LEU A 13 23.44 21.67 -7.45
C LEU A 13 23.13 22.18 -6.06
N LYS A 14 23.90 23.17 -5.56
CA LYS A 14 23.68 23.73 -4.21
C LYS A 14 22.37 24.49 -4.16
N THR A 15 22.07 25.24 -5.20
CA THR A 15 20.80 25.98 -5.34
C THR A 15 19.61 25.03 -5.41
N ALA A 16 19.72 23.94 -6.18
CA ALA A 16 18.69 22.90 -6.22
C ALA A 16 18.45 22.29 -4.84
N TYR A 17 19.53 21.96 -4.13
CA TYR A 17 19.45 21.37 -2.80
C TYR A 17 18.82 22.31 -1.77
N ALA A 18 19.27 23.57 -1.72
CA ALA A 18 18.70 24.57 -0.82
C ALA A 18 17.19 24.79 -1.06
N SER A 19 16.78 24.78 -2.34
CA SER A 19 15.37 24.90 -2.71
C SER A 19 14.56 23.68 -2.30
N LEU A 20 15.13 22.47 -2.44
CA LEU A 20 14.48 21.23 -2.01
C LEU A 20 14.30 21.18 -0.48
N GLU A 21 15.32 21.59 0.28
CA GLU A 21 15.23 21.68 1.75
C GLU A 21 14.14 22.66 2.20
N LYS A 22 13.98 23.78 1.51
CA LYS A 22 12.89 24.73 1.79
C LYS A 22 11.52 24.07 1.56
N ASP A 23 11.36 23.33 0.49
CA ASP A 23 10.12 22.61 0.21
C ASP A 23 9.86 21.50 1.23
N ARG A 24 10.91 20.78 1.65
CA ARG A 24 10.83 19.77 2.70
C ARG A 24 10.30 20.35 4.01
N GLU A 25 10.84 21.50 4.44
CA GLU A 25 10.38 22.17 5.65
C GLU A 25 8.94 22.68 5.50
N ALA A 26 8.57 23.24 4.35
CA ALA A 26 7.20 23.66 4.07
C ALA A 26 6.22 22.48 4.17
N LEU A 27 6.55 21.34 3.55
CA LEU A 27 5.74 20.12 3.61
C LEU A 27 5.66 19.55 5.03
N LYS A 28 6.79 19.50 5.76
CA LYS A 28 6.82 19.04 7.15
C LYS A 28 5.90 19.89 8.03
N ASN A 29 6.03 21.22 7.94
CA ASN A 29 5.22 22.15 8.72
C ASN A 29 3.73 22.03 8.36
N TYR A 30 3.41 21.88 7.09
CA TYR A 30 2.04 21.62 6.66
C TYR A 30 1.47 20.35 7.30
N LEU A 31 2.19 19.21 7.23
CA LEU A 31 1.75 17.96 7.82
C LEU A 31 1.55 18.07 9.34
N LEU A 32 2.49 18.71 10.03
CA LEU A 32 2.38 18.96 11.48
C LEU A 32 1.16 19.85 11.81
N SER A 33 0.90 20.89 11.02
CA SER A 33 -0.25 21.79 11.19
C SER A 33 -1.59 21.08 11.00
N LYS A 34 -1.63 20.04 10.15
CA LYS A 34 -2.80 19.17 9.96
C LYS A 34 -2.89 18.06 11.03
N GLY A 35 -2.00 18.06 12.03
CA GLY A 35 -2.02 17.16 13.18
C GLY A 35 -1.41 15.79 12.92
N VAL A 36 -0.57 15.63 11.90
CA VAL A 36 0.30 14.45 11.72
C VAL A 36 1.41 14.51 12.76
N LYS A 37 1.72 13.41 13.41
CA LYS A 37 2.80 13.37 14.41
C LYS A 37 4.14 13.24 13.72
N GLU A 38 5.17 13.90 14.23
CA GLU A 38 6.50 13.87 13.62
C GLU A 38 7.04 12.46 13.42
N LYS A 39 6.79 11.54 14.35
CA LYS A 39 7.18 10.12 14.24
C LYS A 39 6.45 9.33 13.15
N GLU A 40 5.38 9.87 12.60
CA GLU A 40 4.60 9.29 11.50
C GLU A 40 5.11 9.75 10.14
N ILE A 41 6.05 10.72 10.09
CA ILE A 41 6.59 11.31 8.87
C ILE A 41 8.00 10.80 8.65
N VAL A 42 8.25 10.22 7.50
CA VAL A 42 9.59 9.74 7.12
C VAL A 42 9.94 10.33 5.77
N PHE A 43 11.05 11.06 5.70
CA PHE A 43 11.63 11.52 4.44
C PHE A 43 12.70 10.54 3.98
N SER A 44 12.72 10.24 2.67
CA SER A 44 13.76 9.42 2.06
C SER A 44 15.09 10.19 1.95
N SER A 45 16.14 9.51 1.52
CA SER A 45 17.33 10.16 0.95
C SER A 45 16.93 11.00 -0.26
N VAL A 46 17.75 12.01 -0.59
CA VAL A 46 17.61 12.84 -1.79
C VAL A 46 18.21 12.10 -2.97
N GLY A 47 17.41 11.83 -3.98
CA GLY A 47 17.87 11.36 -5.28
C GLY A 47 18.36 12.54 -6.13
N ILE A 48 19.50 12.38 -6.78
CA ILE A 48 20.10 13.40 -7.64
C ILE A 48 20.29 12.82 -9.03
N SER A 49 19.79 13.50 -10.04
CA SER A 49 20.06 13.20 -11.45
C SER A 49 20.61 14.43 -12.16
N LYS A 50 21.44 14.18 -13.20
CA LYS A 50 21.88 15.20 -14.14
C LYS A 50 20.93 15.19 -15.32
N ASP A 51 20.51 16.36 -15.75
CA ASP A 51 19.64 16.54 -16.89
C ASP A 51 20.49 16.97 -18.11
N PHE A 52 20.15 16.42 -19.27
CA PHE A 52 20.84 16.70 -20.52
C PHE A 52 19.81 16.91 -21.63
N ASP A 53 20.06 17.92 -22.46
CA ASP A 53 19.39 18.08 -23.73
C ASP A 53 20.14 17.25 -24.79
N ARG A 54 19.43 16.35 -25.47
CA ARG A 54 19.98 15.45 -26.48
C ARG A 54 19.34 15.70 -27.82
N THR A 55 20.17 15.88 -28.82
CA THR A 55 19.74 15.85 -30.21
C THR A 55 20.15 14.53 -30.86
N TYR A 56 19.32 14.02 -31.74
CA TYR A 56 19.51 12.72 -32.38
C TYR A 56 19.67 12.87 -33.89
N ASP A 57 20.43 11.98 -34.53
CA ASP A 57 20.50 11.87 -35.97
C ASP A 57 19.29 11.08 -36.53
N GLU A 58 19.22 10.95 -37.84
CA GLU A 58 18.16 10.18 -38.55
C GLU A 58 18.16 8.67 -38.22
N TYR A 59 19.23 8.15 -37.62
CA TYR A 59 19.35 6.77 -37.14
C TYR A 59 19.14 6.64 -35.65
N GLN A 60 18.65 7.68 -34.98
CA GLN A 60 18.41 7.74 -33.51
C GLN A 60 19.69 7.63 -32.66
N ASN A 61 20.89 7.88 -33.22
CA ASN A 61 22.08 8.01 -32.41
C ASN A 61 22.18 9.42 -31.80
N VAL A 62 22.72 9.53 -30.59
CA VAL A 62 22.95 10.82 -29.95
C VAL A 62 23.98 11.62 -30.76
N ARG A 63 23.53 12.73 -31.33
CA ARG A 63 24.41 13.67 -32.11
C ARG A 63 25.07 14.69 -31.21
N SER A 64 24.34 15.16 -30.19
CA SER A 64 24.82 16.14 -29.23
C SER A 64 24.15 15.91 -27.88
N GLU A 65 24.90 16.15 -26.83
CA GLU A 65 24.43 16.10 -25.45
C GLU A 65 24.93 17.34 -24.70
N VAL A 66 24.00 18.16 -24.20
CA VAL A 66 24.32 19.40 -23.50
C VAL A 66 23.76 19.29 -22.10
N PHE A 67 24.61 19.46 -21.10
CA PHE A 67 24.18 19.49 -19.71
C PHE A 67 23.25 20.69 -19.45
N THR A 68 22.07 20.44 -18.87
CA THR A 68 21.04 21.46 -18.62
C THR A 68 20.81 21.72 -17.12
N GLY A 69 21.27 20.82 -16.23
CA GLY A 69 21.15 21.01 -14.80
C GLY A 69 21.03 19.74 -13.98
N TYR A 70 20.52 19.89 -12.82
CA TYR A 70 20.26 18.82 -11.86
C TYR A 70 18.78 18.79 -11.51
N THR A 71 18.22 17.59 -11.44
CA THR A 71 16.92 17.32 -10.84
C THR A 71 17.15 16.58 -9.52
N LEU A 72 16.68 17.16 -8.43
CA LEU A 72 16.66 16.54 -7.12
C LEU A 72 15.24 16.11 -6.79
N LYS A 73 15.10 14.89 -6.24
CA LYS A 73 13.82 14.32 -5.82
C LYS A 73 13.93 13.77 -4.41
N GLN A 74 12.92 14.02 -3.60
CA GLN A 74 12.77 13.39 -2.29
C GLN A 74 11.35 12.87 -2.12
N ASN A 75 11.22 11.72 -1.46
CA ASN A 75 9.92 11.16 -1.10
C ASN A 75 9.63 11.42 0.37
N VAL A 76 8.36 11.55 0.69
CA VAL A 76 7.83 11.54 2.06
C VAL A 76 6.84 10.41 2.18
N GLN A 77 6.91 9.69 3.28
CA GLN A 77 5.95 8.65 3.66
C GLN A 77 5.32 9.04 5.00
N VAL A 78 4.01 8.91 5.07
CA VAL A 78 3.24 9.10 6.31
C VAL A 78 2.51 7.81 6.64
N GLU A 79 2.84 7.24 7.80
CA GLU A 79 2.16 6.06 8.33
C GLU A 79 1.35 6.45 9.56
N SER A 80 0.02 6.32 9.50
CA SER A 80 -0.87 6.68 10.60
C SER A 80 -2.06 5.74 10.71
N LYS A 81 -2.60 5.61 11.92
CA LYS A 81 -3.87 4.92 12.17
C LYS A 81 -5.09 5.81 11.91
N GLU A 82 -4.89 7.10 11.76
CA GLU A 82 -5.95 8.09 11.51
C GLU A 82 -6.27 8.16 10.02
N VAL A 83 -6.92 7.11 9.50
CA VAL A 83 -7.15 6.90 8.07
C VAL A 83 -7.80 8.10 7.40
N GLU A 84 -8.90 8.62 7.93
CA GLU A 84 -9.65 9.74 7.34
C GLU A 84 -8.85 11.04 7.31
N LYS A 85 -8.04 11.28 8.34
CA LYS A 85 -7.12 12.42 8.36
C LYS A 85 -6.14 12.34 7.19
N ILE A 86 -5.50 11.19 7.00
CA ILE A 86 -4.51 10.99 5.93
C ILE A 86 -5.16 11.07 4.54
N GLU A 87 -6.37 10.54 4.36
CA GLU A 87 -7.13 10.71 3.12
C GLU A 87 -7.40 12.20 2.81
N ASN A 88 -7.77 12.98 3.81
CA ASN A 88 -8.01 14.41 3.63
C ASN A 88 -6.71 15.15 3.29
N ILE A 89 -5.61 14.84 4.00
CA ILE A 89 -4.30 15.42 3.72
C ILE A 89 -3.85 15.09 2.29
N SER A 90 -3.96 13.83 1.85
CA SER A 90 -3.53 13.42 0.50
C SER A 90 -4.25 14.18 -0.61
N ARG A 91 -5.50 14.61 -0.38
CA ARG A 91 -6.28 15.42 -1.32
C ARG A 91 -5.97 16.91 -1.25
N GLN A 92 -5.63 17.41 -0.05
CA GLN A 92 -5.44 18.84 0.19
C GLN A 92 -3.99 19.29 0.06
N VAL A 93 -3.02 18.38 0.17
CA VAL A 93 -1.58 18.72 0.18
C VAL A 93 -1.12 19.47 -1.07
N THR A 94 -1.85 19.31 -2.18
CA THR A 94 -1.63 20.07 -3.42
C THR A 94 -1.82 21.59 -3.25
N GLU A 95 -2.41 22.05 -2.13
CA GLU A 95 -2.43 23.48 -1.75
C GLU A 95 -1.02 24.07 -1.68
N LEU A 96 -0.01 23.25 -1.36
CA LEU A 96 1.39 23.66 -1.31
C LEU A 96 1.96 24.08 -2.67
N ILE A 97 1.33 23.70 -3.77
CA ILE A 97 1.70 24.18 -5.12
C ILE A 97 1.58 25.70 -5.20
N ASN A 98 0.60 26.30 -4.52
CA ASN A 98 0.45 27.75 -4.44
C ASN A 98 1.64 28.43 -3.74
N SER A 99 2.39 27.68 -2.94
CA SER A 99 3.62 28.14 -2.28
C SER A 99 4.90 27.81 -3.06
N GLY A 100 4.76 27.27 -4.27
CA GLY A 100 5.87 26.91 -5.16
C GLY A 100 6.49 25.53 -4.89
N VAL A 101 5.82 24.68 -4.09
CA VAL A 101 6.25 23.29 -3.87
C VAL A 101 5.71 22.43 -5.01
N GLU A 102 6.59 21.89 -5.85
CA GLU A 102 6.22 20.94 -6.91
C GLU A 102 6.06 19.55 -6.31
N LEU A 103 4.82 19.22 -5.93
CA LEU A 103 4.49 18.02 -5.17
C LEU A 103 3.58 17.08 -5.96
N TYR A 104 3.90 15.78 -5.89
CA TYR A 104 3.09 14.68 -6.43
C TYR A 104 2.55 13.85 -5.27
N SER A 105 1.23 13.80 -5.13
CA SER A 105 0.54 13.05 -4.08
C SER A 105 0.00 11.73 -4.63
N ASP A 106 0.44 10.62 -4.05
CA ASP A 106 -0.09 9.31 -4.39
C ASP A 106 -1.44 9.05 -3.69
N GLN A 107 -2.15 8.04 -4.13
CA GLN A 107 -3.34 7.57 -3.42
C GLN A 107 -2.91 6.86 -2.13
N PRO A 108 -3.63 7.08 -1.00
CA PRO A 108 -3.35 6.36 0.23
C PRO A 108 -3.54 4.85 0.08
N GLU A 109 -2.67 4.11 0.76
CA GLU A 109 -2.76 2.66 0.88
C GLU A 109 -3.24 2.28 2.28
N TYR A 110 -4.04 1.21 2.34
CA TYR A 110 -4.69 0.76 3.56
C TYR A 110 -4.21 -0.63 3.95
N TYR A 111 -3.70 -0.75 5.18
CA TYR A 111 -3.18 -2.00 5.73
C TYR A 111 -3.97 -2.41 6.96
N TYR A 112 -4.31 -3.70 7.05
CA TYR A 112 -4.92 -4.23 8.26
C TYR A 112 -3.82 -4.64 9.25
N THR A 113 -3.72 -3.93 10.38
CA THR A 113 -2.58 -4.05 11.31
C THR A 113 -2.64 -5.26 12.23
N LYS A 114 -3.81 -5.91 12.37
CA LYS A 114 -4.02 -7.09 13.23
C LYS A 114 -4.20 -8.39 12.45
N LEU A 115 -3.39 -8.55 11.41
CA LEU A 115 -3.54 -9.65 10.45
C LEU A 115 -3.37 -11.03 11.10
N ALA A 116 -2.41 -11.20 12.01
CA ALA A 116 -2.17 -12.47 12.71
C ALA A 116 -3.37 -12.89 13.57
N GLU A 117 -3.91 -11.96 14.35
CA GLU A 117 -5.11 -12.20 15.16
C GLU A 117 -6.32 -12.57 14.30
N LEU A 118 -6.51 -11.83 13.19
CA LEU A 118 -7.59 -12.09 12.23
C LEU A 118 -7.48 -13.50 11.64
N LYS A 119 -6.28 -13.90 11.21
CA LYS A 119 -6.03 -15.25 10.65
C LYS A 119 -6.43 -16.34 11.63
N LEU A 120 -5.97 -16.26 12.88
CA LEU A 120 -6.30 -17.24 13.90
C LEU A 120 -7.81 -17.31 14.17
N LYS A 121 -8.47 -16.16 14.28
CA LYS A 121 -9.94 -16.09 14.45
C LYS A 121 -10.66 -16.74 13.27
N MET A 122 -10.26 -16.42 12.04
CA MET A 122 -10.90 -16.96 10.84
C MET A 122 -10.70 -18.47 10.72
N ILE A 123 -9.51 -18.99 11.06
CA ILE A 123 -9.27 -20.44 11.08
C ILE A 123 -10.23 -21.12 12.06
N ALA A 124 -10.39 -20.58 13.27
CA ALA A 124 -11.27 -21.13 14.26
C ALA A 124 -12.75 -21.15 13.78
N GLU A 125 -13.23 -20.02 13.26
CA GLU A 125 -14.61 -19.90 12.77
C GLU A 125 -14.87 -20.80 11.55
N ALA A 126 -13.95 -20.83 10.57
CA ALA A 126 -14.10 -21.67 9.38
C ALA A 126 -14.05 -23.17 9.72
N THR A 127 -13.21 -23.57 10.68
CA THR A 127 -13.15 -24.95 11.15
C THR A 127 -14.45 -25.35 11.84
N LYS A 128 -15.01 -24.49 12.69
CA LYS A 128 -16.29 -24.71 13.37
C LYS A 128 -17.45 -24.85 12.37
N ASP A 129 -17.50 -23.96 11.38
CA ASP A 129 -18.52 -24.01 10.32
C ASP A 129 -18.40 -25.27 9.46
N ALA A 130 -17.19 -25.64 9.05
CA ALA A 130 -16.95 -26.84 8.27
C ALA A 130 -17.36 -28.12 9.05
N LYS A 131 -17.08 -28.18 10.35
CA LYS A 131 -17.52 -29.29 11.22
C LYS A 131 -19.04 -29.36 11.30
N LEU A 132 -19.71 -28.24 11.55
CA LEU A 132 -21.18 -28.18 11.63
C LEU A 132 -21.84 -28.67 10.33
N ARG A 133 -21.31 -28.25 9.20
CA ARG A 133 -21.80 -28.73 7.88
C ARG A 133 -21.59 -30.23 7.72
N ALA A 134 -20.43 -30.76 8.11
CA ALA A 134 -20.17 -32.21 8.06
C ALA A 134 -21.12 -33.01 8.96
N GLU A 135 -21.42 -32.49 10.17
CA GLU A 135 -22.41 -33.10 11.09
C GLU A 135 -23.79 -33.16 10.44
N LYS A 136 -24.26 -32.05 9.85
CA LYS A 136 -25.55 -31.99 9.17
C LYS A 136 -25.65 -32.92 7.96
N ILE A 137 -24.56 -33.07 7.20
CA ILE A 137 -24.52 -34.02 6.08
C ILE A 137 -24.62 -35.46 6.59
N ALA A 138 -23.85 -35.82 7.63
CA ALA A 138 -23.88 -37.17 8.21
C ALA A 138 -25.26 -37.50 8.78
N GLU A 139 -25.87 -36.62 9.57
CA GLU A 139 -27.22 -36.77 10.14
C GLU A 139 -28.27 -37.04 9.06
N ASN A 140 -28.29 -36.23 7.97
CA ASN A 140 -29.25 -36.37 6.89
C ASN A 140 -28.99 -37.64 6.03
N ALA A 141 -27.77 -38.18 6.06
CA ALA A 141 -27.45 -39.48 5.43
C ALA A 141 -27.69 -40.69 6.34
N GLY A 142 -28.26 -40.50 7.51
CA GLY A 142 -28.52 -41.59 8.48
C GLY A 142 -27.27 -42.11 9.19
N ALA A 143 -26.19 -41.33 9.21
CA ALA A 143 -24.91 -41.69 9.81
C ALA A 143 -24.52 -40.70 10.91
N LYS A 144 -23.45 -40.98 11.66
CA LYS A 144 -22.87 -40.08 12.65
C LYS A 144 -21.46 -39.64 12.21
N LEU A 145 -21.14 -38.40 12.43
CA LEU A 145 -19.79 -37.89 12.19
C LEU A 145 -18.82 -38.55 13.20
N GLY A 146 -17.72 -39.07 12.69
CA GLY A 146 -16.63 -39.67 13.46
C GLY A 146 -15.46 -38.71 13.65
N ASP A 147 -14.26 -39.28 13.80
CA ASP A 147 -13.05 -38.52 14.11
C ASP A 147 -12.52 -37.76 12.88
N LEU A 148 -11.89 -36.62 13.11
CA LEU A 148 -11.19 -35.85 12.07
C LEU A 148 -10.03 -36.69 11.51
N LYS A 149 -10.06 -36.94 10.20
CA LYS A 149 -9.04 -37.69 9.47
C LYS A 149 -7.98 -36.80 8.82
N LYS A 150 -8.41 -35.68 8.26
CA LYS A 150 -7.53 -34.73 7.53
C LYS A 150 -8.06 -33.31 7.66
N SER A 151 -7.13 -32.36 7.79
CA SER A 151 -7.41 -30.93 7.72
C SER A 151 -6.45 -30.28 6.74
N GLU A 152 -6.97 -29.50 5.82
CA GLU A 152 -6.22 -28.70 4.87
C GLU A 152 -6.72 -27.27 4.91
N MET A 153 -5.77 -26.32 4.96
CA MET A 153 -6.05 -24.90 4.91
C MET A 153 -5.66 -24.35 3.54
N GLY A 154 -6.57 -23.67 2.89
CA GLY A 154 -6.30 -22.92 1.69
C GLY A 154 -5.57 -21.59 1.98
N VAL A 155 -5.32 -20.83 0.94
CA VAL A 155 -4.64 -19.55 1.03
C VAL A 155 -5.52 -18.50 1.69
N PHE A 156 -4.93 -17.72 2.60
CA PHE A 156 -5.59 -16.57 3.19
C PHE A 156 -5.46 -15.37 2.24
N GLN A 157 -6.57 -14.69 1.98
CA GLN A 157 -6.62 -13.56 1.07
C GLN A 157 -7.31 -12.36 1.71
N ILE A 158 -6.84 -11.16 1.36
CA ILE A 158 -7.52 -9.90 1.64
C ILE A 158 -7.76 -9.20 0.31
N ILE A 159 -9.01 -9.07 -0.06
CA ILE A 159 -9.46 -8.45 -1.31
C ILE A 159 -10.27 -7.19 -1.02
N ALA A 160 -10.50 -6.35 -2.03
CA ALA A 160 -11.42 -5.24 -1.91
C ALA A 160 -12.84 -5.74 -1.63
N GLN A 161 -13.59 -5.02 -0.80
CA GLN A 161 -14.99 -5.36 -0.55
C GLN A 161 -15.81 -5.27 -1.85
N ASN A 162 -16.60 -6.30 -2.14
CA ASN A 162 -17.45 -6.38 -3.34
C ASN A 162 -16.64 -6.35 -4.66
N SER A 163 -15.38 -6.79 -4.65
CA SER A 163 -14.59 -6.96 -5.86
C SER A 163 -14.73 -8.37 -6.41
N SER A 164 -14.51 -8.49 -7.72
CA SER A 164 -14.37 -9.76 -8.43
C SER A 164 -12.89 -10.16 -8.55
N GLU A 165 -12.03 -9.70 -7.64
CA GLU A 165 -10.61 -10.09 -7.64
C GLU A 165 -10.51 -11.62 -7.56
N ASP A 166 -9.81 -12.21 -8.53
CA ASP A 166 -9.66 -13.64 -8.65
C ASP A 166 -8.83 -14.24 -7.53
N TYR A 167 -9.08 -15.52 -7.27
CA TYR A 167 -8.28 -16.30 -6.34
C TYR A 167 -6.83 -16.36 -6.78
N SER A 168 -5.92 -15.94 -5.90
CA SER A 168 -4.47 -16.05 -6.13
C SER A 168 -3.87 -17.19 -5.32
N TRP A 169 -3.13 -18.08 -5.97
CA TRP A 169 -2.44 -19.21 -5.32
C TRP A 169 -1.39 -18.75 -4.29
N GLY A 170 -0.81 -17.55 -4.48
CA GLY A 170 0.14 -16.93 -3.55
C GLY A 170 -0.50 -16.11 -2.44
N GLY A 171 -1.82 -15.94 -2.47
CA GLY A 171 -2.55 -14.99 -1.64
C GLY A 171 -2.62 -13.59 -2.27
N SER A 172 -3.70 -12.87 -1.99
CA SER A 172 -3.89 -11.49 -2.41
C SER A 172 -3.99 -10.58 -1.20
N PHE A 173 -3.28 -9.45 -1.24
CA PHE A 173 -3.31 -8.41 -0.20
C PHE A 173 -3.60 -7.08 -0.88
N ASN A 174 -4.88 -6.77 -1.06
CA ASN A 174 -5.30 -5.50 -1.60
C ASN A 174 -4.95 -4.36 -0.64
N THR A 175 -4.18 -3.37 -1.10
CA THR A 175 -3.81 -2.16 -0.34
C THR A 175 -4.56 -0.92 -0.78
N SER A 176 -5.15 -0.91 -1.97
CA SER A 176 -5.84 0.26 -2.54
C SER A 176 -7.22 0.54 -1.94
N SER A 177 -7.91 -0.49 -1.43
CA SER A 177 -9.26 -0.34 -0.89
C SER A 177 -9.27 -0.16 0.62
N LYS A 178 -10.02 0.83 1.10
CA LYS A 178 -10.24 1.06 2.54
C LYS A 178 -11.05 -0.07 3.18
N LYS A 179 -12.14 -0.50 2.51
CA LYS A 179 -12.97 -1.63 2.95
C LYS A 179 -12.50 -2.91 2.28
N LYS A 180 -12.29 -3.94 3.08
CA LYS A 180 -11.70 -5.20 2.65
C LYS A 180 -12.55 -6.39 3.11
N THR A 181 -12.47 -7.46 2.34
CA THR A 181 -12.97 -8.79 2.70
C THR A 181 -11.78 -9.71 2.89
N ALA A 182 -11.74 -10.41 4.02
CA ALA A 182 -10.77 -11.46 4.25
C ALA A 182 -11.42 -12.82 3.98
N ASN A 183 -10.75 -13.66 3.20
CA ASN A 183 -11.22 -15.00 2.82
C ASN A 183 -10.22 -16.06 3.27
N ILE A 184 -10.75 -17.18 3.76
CA ILE A 184 -9.99 -18.40 4.05
C ILE A 184 -10.84 -19.61 3.68
N THR A 185 -10.21 -20.64 3.18
CA THR A 185 -10.88 -21.92 2.88
C THR A 185 -10.32 -22.99 3.79
N MET A 186 -11.22 -23.75 4.45
CA MET A 186 -10.89 -24.94 5.22
C MET A 186 -11.53 -26.17 4.59
N LYS A 187 -10.73 -27.20 4.40
CA LYS A 187 -11.20 -28.52 3.92
C LYS A 187 -10.92 -29.54 5.01
N LEU A 188 -11.99 -30.11 5.53
CA LEU A 188 -11.94 -31.10 6.60
C LEU A 188 -12.50 -32.44 6.11
N SER A 189 -11.84 -33.52 6.42
CA SER A 189 -12.32 -34.87 6.14
C SER A 189 -12.49 -35.63 7.46
N TYR A 190 -13.62 -36.28 7.62
CA TYR A 190 -13.99 -37.04 8.81
C TYR A 190 -14.28 -38.49 8.46
N ASN A 191 -14.11 -39.38 9.42
CA ASN A 191 -14.67 -40.71 9.35
C ASN A 191 -16.19 -40.64 9.59
N ILE A 192 -16.94 -41.61 9.09
CA ILE A 192 -18.37 -41.81 9.35
C ILE A 192 -18.54 -43.04 10.23
N ARG A 193 -19.44 -42.98 11.19
CA ARG A 193 -19.81 -44.08 12.10
C ARG A 193 -21.30 -44.38 11.97
#